data_4ce6cc065a7acb2e5da3befc088fab07
#
_entry.id   4ce6cc065a7acb2e5da3befc088fab07
#
_cell.length_a   1.000
_cell.length_b   1.000
_cell.length_c   1.000
_cell.angle_alpha   90.00
_cell.angle_beta   90.00
_cell.angle_gamma   90.00
#
_symmetry.space_group_name_H-M   'P 1'
#
loop_
_entity.id
_entity.type
_entity.pdbx_description
1 polymer ?
#
loop_
_entity_poly.entity_id
_entity_poly.type
_entity_poly.pdbx_seq_one_letter_code
_entity_poly.pdbx_strand_id
1 'polypeptide(L)'
;MKKVVLVISFLMLLVSCGQNSKGNYGATKIEFDETVFDFGSYSILEEREHVFSFTNAGNEPLVIQKAETSCACTQIDFSQEPVLPGKRGAIKIKYLARQKRGHFHRNVYVYSNGSEQPIRLTIDGEQH
;
A
#
# COMPACT_ATOMS: atom_id res chain seq x y z
N MET A 1 35.48 -17.95 -55.34
CA MET A 1 35.72 -17.84 -53.89
C MET A 1 35.31 -16.53 -53.27
N LYS A 2 35.11 -15.45 -54.03
CA LYS A 2 34.68 -14.15 -53.47
C LYS A 2 33.18 -14.05 -53.15
N LYS A 3 32.37 -15.00 -53.59
CA LYS A 3 30.90 -14.98 -53.38
C LYS A 3 30.44 -15.71 -52.11
N VAL A 4 31.28 -16.49 -51.46
CA VAL A 4 30.95 -17.25 -50.26
C VAL A 4 31.16 -16.42 -48.98
N VAL A 5 32.05 -15.45 -48.99
CA VAL A 5 32.38 -14.60 -47.86
C VAL A 5 31.26 -13.58 -47.54
N LEU A 6 30.47 -13.20 -48.56
CA LEU A 6 29.40 -12.21 -48.42
C LEU A 6 28.11 -12.79 -47.81
N VAL A 7 27.93 -14.12 -47.86
CA VAL A 7 26.72 -14.76 -47.29
C VAL A 7 26.86 -15.05 -45.81
N ILE A 8 28.09 -15.17 -45.31
CA ILE A 8 28.32 -15.45 -43.87
C ILE A 8 28.19 -14.19 -43.01
N SER A 9 28.38 -13.01 -43.62
CA SER A 9 28.28 -11.73 -42.89
C SER A 9 26.84 -11.27 -42.64
N PHE A 10 25.84 -11.86 -43.31
CA PHE A 10 24.44 -11.45 -43.13
C PHE A 10 23.63 -12.29 -42.15
N LEU A 11 24.24 -13.37 -41.63
CA LEU A 11 23.53 -14.30 -40.72
C LEU A 11 23.76 -14.01 -39.23
N MET A 12 24.41 -12.91 -38.88
CA MET A 12 24.73 -12.59 -37.48
C MET A 12 23.89 -11.46 -36.86
N LEU A 13 22.78 -11.08 -37.47
CA LEU A 13 21.95 -9.95 -36.97
C LEU A 13 20.56 -10.33 -36.47
N LEU A 14 20.33 -11.60 -36.11
CA LEU A 14 19.09 -12.02 -35.46
C LEU A 14 19.36 -12.58 -34.06
N VAL A 15 20.14 -11.87 -33.26
CA VAL A 15 20.02 -12.00 -31.81
C VAL A 15 18.87 -11.09 -31.41
N SER A 16 17.66 -11.60 -31.60
CA SER A 16 16.48 -11.08 -30.94
C SER A 16 16.69 -11.22 -29.43
N CYS A 17 16.96 -10.11 -28.76
CA CYS A 17 16.80 -10.01 -27.32
C CYS A 17 15.33 -10.30 -26.99
N GLY A 18 15.04 -11.53 -26.64
CA GLY A 18 13.83 -11.87 -25.93
C GLY A 18 13.87 -11.15 -24.58
N GLN A 19 13.25 -9.98 -24.51
CA GLN A 19 12.94 -9.36 -23.23
C GLN A 19 11.91 -10.26 -22.56
N ASN A 20 12.40 -11.14 -21.70
CA ASN A 20 11.57 -11.75 -20.68
C ASN A 20 11.10 -10.61 -19.77
N SER A 21 9.91 -10.10 -20.05
CA SER A 21 9.15 -9.33 -19.10
C SER A 21 8.73 -10.27 -17.96
N LYS A 22 9.67 -10.61 -17.10
CA LYS A 22 9.32 -11.03 -15.74
C LYS A 22 8.63 -9.83 -15.14
N GLY A 23 7.32 -9.96 -14.90
CA GLY A 23 6.57 -8.95 -14.20
C GLY A 23 7.36 -8.53 -12.97
N ASN A 24 7.79 -7.29 -12.98
CA ASN A 24 8.59 -6.72 -11.91
C ASN A 24 7.66 -6.43 -10.74
N TYR A 25 7.37 -7.45 -9.94
CA TYR A 25 6.63 -7.29 -8.66
C TYR A 25 7.37 -6.42 -7.64
N GLY A 26 8.46 -5.77 -8.05
CA GLY A 26 9.24 -4.86 -7.23
C GLY A 26 9.16 -3.38 -7.63
N ALA A 27 8.32 -3.05 -8.62
CA ALA A 27 8.22 -1.69 -9.14
C ALA A 27 7.37 -0.76 -8.29
N THR A 28 6.50 -1.31 -7.44
CA THR A 28 5.61 -0.56 -6.56
C THR A 28 5.95 -0.85 -5.11
N LYS A 29 6.05 0.18 -4.29
CA LYS A 29 6.39 0.06 -2.88
C LYS A 29 5.60 1.08 -2.07
N ILE A 30 4.91 0.62 -1.04
CA ILE A 30 4.20 1.45 -0.09
C ILE A 30 5.03 1.62 1.19
N GLU A 31 5.23 2.84 1.63
CA GLU A 31 5.87 3.17 2.90
C GLU A 31 4.99 4.08 3.72
N PHE A 32 4.52 3.59 4.87
CA PHE A 32 3.79 4.39 5.84
C PHE A 32 4.75 5.18 6.73
N ASP A 33 4.38 6.40 7.09
CA ASP A 33 5.14 7.22 8.05
C ASP A 33 5.10 6.60 9.45
N GLU A 34 3.94 6.03 9.80
CA GLU A 34 3.69 5.27 11.02
C GLU A 34 2.63 4.19 10.77
N THR A 35 2.62 3.15 11.56
CA THR A 35 1.64 2.06 11.47
C THR A 35 0.89 1.83 12.76
N VAL A 36 1.21 2.56 13.81
CA VAL A 36 0.55 2.50 15.12
C VAL A 36 0.27 3.92 15.60
N PHE A 37 -0.95 4.15 16.05
CA PHE A 37 -1.35 5.42 16.65
C PHE A 37 -2.16 5.19 17.92
N ASP A 38 -1.80 5.89 19.01
CA ASP A 38 -2.50 5.86 20.29
C ASP A 38 -3.25 7.19 20.50
N PHE A 39 -4.57 7.10 20.60
CA PHE A 39 -5.42 8.26 20.90
C PHE A 39 -5.31 8.75 22.35
N GLY A 40 -4.66 7.98 23.22
CA GLY A 40 -4.64 8.25 24.65
C GLY A 40 -6.00 8.03 25.30
N SER A 41 -6.22 8.71 26.43
CA SER A 41 -7.49 8.63 27.19
C SER A 41 -8.41 9.78 26.79
N TYR A 42 -9.67 9.46 26.43
CA TYR A 42 -10.66 10.44 26.01
C TYR A 42 -12.10 10.01 26.36
N SER A 43 -13.03 10.97 26.33
CA SER A 43 -14.44 10.70 26.64
C SER A 43 -15.08 9.78 25.61
N ILE A 44 -15.86 8.80 26.06
CA ILE A 44 -16.66 7.93 25.21
C ILE A 44 -17.69 8.69 24.33
N LEU A 45 -17.98 9.93 24.66
CA LEU A 45 -18.87 10.79 23.87
C LEU A 45 -18.16 11.44 22.69
N GLU A 46 -16.84 11.36 22.63
CA GLU A 46 -16.04 11.93 21.56
C GLU A 46 -15.74 10.88 20.49
N GLU A 47 -15.72 11.32 19.25
CA GLU A 47 -15.21 10.52 18.15
C GLU A 47 -13.74 10.86 17.93
N ARG A 48 -12.93 9.85 17.63
CA ARG A 48 -11.51 10.03 17.32
C ARG A 48 -11.22 9.47 15.95
N GLU A 49 -10.46 10.23 15.18
CA GLU A 49 -9.95 9.80 13.88
C GLU A 49 -8.46 10.07 13.77
N HIS A 50 -7.79 9.24 12.98
CA HIS A 50 -6.39 9.41 12.65
C HIS A 50 -6.15 9.13 11.17
N VAL A 51 -5.21 9.87 10.58
CA VAL A 51 -4.81 9.72 9.18
C VAL A 51 -3.43 9.12 9.12
N PHE A 52 -3.35 7.87 8.67
CA PHE A 52 -2.09 7.21 8.35
C PHE A 52 -1.66 7.61 6.95
N SER A 53 -0.59 8.39 6.86
CA SER A 53 -0.03 8.82 5.59
C SER A 53 1.01 7.84 5.08
N PHE A 54 1.06 7.66 3.78
CA PHE A 54 2.06 6.82 3.11
C PHE A 54 2.62 7.51 1.88
N THR A 55 3.76 7.03 1.44
CA THR A 55 4.42 7.45 0.20
C THR A 55 4.53 6.25 -0.73
N ASN A 56 4.32 6.49 -2.03
CA ASN A 56 4.73 5.53 -3.06
C ASN A 56 6.24 5.65 -3.25
N ALA A 57 6.99 4.75 -2.64
CA ALA A 57 8.44 4.68 -2.73
C ALA A 57 8.93 3.83 -3.91
N GLY A 58 8.03 3.32 -4.74
CA GLY A 58 8.33 2.60 -5.98
C GLY A 58 8.40 3.52 -7.18
N ASN A 59 8.44 2.92 -8.37
CA ASN A 59 8.51 3.62 -9.65
C ASN A 59 7.31 3.36 -10.58
N GLU A 60 6.28 2.68 -10.05
CA GLU A 60 5.00 2.43 -10.72
C GLU A 60 3.84 2.98 -9.88
N PRO A 61 2.67 3.25 -10.49
CA PRO A 61 1.50 3.73 -9.75
C PRO A 61 1.06 2.75 -8.65
N LEU A 62 0.84 3.27 -7.45
CA LEU A 62 0.41 2.54 -6.27
C LEU A 62 -1.11 2.67 -6.08
N VAL A 63 -1.80 1.54 -5.97
CA VAL A 63 -3.25 1.50 -5.74
C VAL A 63 -3.56 0.76 -4.44
N ILE A 64 -4.35 1.39 -3.58
CA ILE A 64 -4.97 0.72 -2.43
C ILE A 64 -6.18 -0.07 -2.95
N GLN A 65 -6.11 -1.39 -2.85
CA GLN A 65 -7.14 -2.30 -3.36
C GLN A 65 -8.31 -2.42 -2.39
N LYS A 66 -8.00 -2.56 -1.10
CA LYS A 66 -8.98 -2.62 0.00
C LYS A 66 -8.31 -2.35 1.33
N ALA A 67 -9.13 -2.02 2.33
CA ALA A 67 -8.72 -1.96 3.71
C ALA A 67 -9.82 -2.60 4.57
N GLU A 68 -9.44 -3.48 5.47
CA GLU A 68 -10.36 -4.33 6.24
C GLU A 68 -10.07 -4.26 7.73
N THR A 69 -11.12 -4.36 8.52
CA THR A 69 -11.06 -4.52 9.97
C THR A 69 -12.12 -5.52 10.43
N SER A 70 -11.86 -6.22 11.50
CA SER A 70 -12.82 -7.15 12.12
C SER A 70 -13.87 -6.46 13.01
N CYS A 71 -13.70 -5.15 13.28
CA CYS A 71 -14.57 -4.39 14.16
C CYS A 71 -15.50 -3.46 13.37
N ALA A 72 -16.81 -3.67 13.47
CA ALA A 72 -17.82 -2.74 12.96
C ALA A 72 -17.78 -1.34 13.62
N CYS A 73 -17.03 -1.22 14.73
CA CYS A 73 -16.78 0.04 15.44
C CYS A 73 -15.72 0.94 14.79
N THR A 74 -15.13 0.50 13.70
CA THR A 74 -14.05 1.21 13.00
C THR A 74 -14.48 1.51 11.57
N GLN A 75 -14.48 2.77 11.22
CA GLN A 75 -14.73 3.23 9.84
C GLN A 75 -13.40 3.53 9.17
N ILE A 76 -13.26 3.10 7.93
CA ILE A 76 -12.05 3.28 7.12
C ILE A 76 -12.43 4.06 5.88
N ASP A 77 -11.64 5.09 5.57
CA ASP A 77 -11.81 5.91 4.37
C ASP A 77 -10.46 6.06 3.65
N PHE A 78 -10.44 5.79 2.35
CA PHE A 78 -9.25 5.88 1.51
C PHE A 78 -9.64 6.08 0.04
N SER A 79 -8.73 6.63 -0.75
CA SER A 79 -8.90 6.76 -2.20
C SER A 79 -8.39 5.51 -2.92
N GLN A 80 -9.13 5.09 -3.95
CA GLN A 80 -8.69 4.05 -4.89
C GLN A 80 -7.96 4.63 -6.11
N GLU A 81 -7.80 5.95 -6.16
CA GLU A 81 -7.03 6.59 -7.22
C GLU A 81 -5.55 6.21 -7.11
N PRO A 82 -4.87 5.95 -8.25
CA PRO A 82 -3.45 5.63 -8.23
C PRO A 82 -2.61 6.77 -7.65
N VAL A 83 -1.70 6.41 -6.74
CA VAL A 83 -0.70 7.32 -6.18
C VAL A 83 0.56 7.19 -7.02
N LEU A 84 0.96 8.24 -7.70
CA LEU A 84 2.13 8.25 -8.59
C LEU A 84 3.43 8.12 -7.79
N PRO A 85 4.53 7.66 -8.41
CA PRO A 85 5.83 7.55 -7.77
C PRO A 85 6.27 8.83 -7.07
N GLY A 86 6.72 8.72 -5.82
CA GLY A 86 7.13 9.84 -4.97
C GLY A 86 5.98 10.67 -4.38
N LYS A 87 4.73 10.37 -4.73
CA LYS A 87 3.55 11.06 -4.19
C LYS A 87 3.04 10.38 -2.94
N ARG A 88 2.17 11.09 -2.22
CA ARG A 88 1.61 10.65 -0.94
C ARG A 88 0.13 10.31 -1.07
N GLY A 89 -0.29 9.33 -0.28
CA GLY A 89 -1.68 8.98 -0.06
C GLY A 89 -1.98 8.86 1.43
N ALA A 90 -3.21 8.54 1.77
CA ALA A 90 -3.66 8.45 3.16
C ALA A 90 -4.75 7.41 3.36
N ILE A 91 -4.75 6.79 4.53
CA ILE A 91 -5.83 5.96 5.07
C ILE A 91 -6.35 6.66 6.31
N LYS A 92 -7.60 7.07 6.32
CA LYS A 92 -8.26 7.65 7.48
C LYS A 92 -9.02 6.57 8.25
N ILE A 93 -8.78 6.48 9.55
CA ILE A 93 -9.42 5.53 10.44
C ILE A 93 -10.16 6.31 11.52
N LYS A 94 -11.46 6.04 11.66
CA LYS A 94 -12.31 6.63 12.68
C LYS A 94 -12.86 5.55 13.60
N TYR A 95 -12.69 5.75 14.91
CA TYR A 95 -13.21 4.85 15.93
C TYR A 95 -14.55 5.37 16.46
N LEU A 96 -15.61 4.56 16.31
CA LEU A 96 -17.00 4.96 16.55
C LEU A 96 -17.64 4.28 17.76
N ALA A 97 -16.93 3.40 18.47
CA ALA A 97 -17.50 2.66 19.59
C ALA A 97 -17.84 3.61 20.73
N ARG A 98 -19.12 3.67 21.10
CA ARG A 98 -19.66 4.50 22.18
C ARG A 98 -20.25 3.70 23.35
N GLN A 99 -20.11 2.38 23.32
CA GLN A 99 -20.79 1.49 24.27
C GLN A 99 -19.87 0.78 25.24
N LYS A 100 -18.56 0.89 25.04
CA LYS A 100 -17.60 0.12 25.83
C LYS A 100 -16.47 1.00 26.34
N ARG A 101 -16.49 1.31 27.61
CA ARG A 101 -15.39 2.00 28.29
C ARG A 101 -14.19 1.07 28.45
N GLY A 102 -13.01 1.63 28.57
CA GLY A 102 -11.75 0.95 28.76
C GLY A 102 -10.85 0.97 27.53
N HIS A 103 -9.79 0.21 27.60
CA HIS A 103 -8.82 0.11 26.52
C HIS A 103 -9.39 -0.59 25.29
N PHE A 104 -9.01 -0.09 24.13
CA PHE A 104 -9.24 -0.76 22.86
C PHE A 104 -7.96 -0.84 22.06
N HIS A 105 -7.85 -1.90 21.28
CA HIS A 105 -6.80 -2.16 20.33
C HIS A 105 -7.45 -2.66 19.05
N ARG A 106 -7.28 -1.95 17.94
CA ARG A 106 -7.94 -2.30 16.67
C ARG A 106 -6.93 -2.31 15.54
N ASN A 107 -7.00 -3.35 14.74
CA ASN A 107 -6.16 -3.53 13.57
C ASN A 107 -6.96 -3.31 12.28
N VAL A 108 -6.33 -2.63 11.33
CA VAL A 108 -6.79 -2.46 9.96
C VAL A 108 -5.73 -3.05 9.04
N TYR A 109 -6.14 -3.88 8.12
CA TYR A 109 -5.26 -4.51 7.14
C TYR A 109 -5.44 -3.85 5.79
N VAL A 110 -4.37 -3.25 5.28
CA VAL A 110 -4.35 -2.51 4.02
C VAL A 110 -3.71 -3.37 2.94
N TYR A 111 -4.46 -3.61 1.87
CA TYR A 111 -4.03 -4.36 0.69
C TYR A 111 -3.75 -3.42 -0.45
N SER A 112 -2.58 -3.54 -1.06
CA SER A 112 -2.17 -2.73 -2.19
C SER A 112 -1.31 -3.54 -3.16
N ASN A 113 -1.09 -2.98 -4.35
CA ASN A 113 -0.13 -3.57 -5.28
C ASN A 113 1.33 -3.25 -4.92
N GLY A 114 1.58 -2.51 -3.83
CA GLY A 114 2.92 -2.15 -3.33
C GLY A 114 3.47 -3.07 -2.24
N SER A 115 2.73 -4.13 -1.89
CA SER A 115 3.15 -5.13 -0.91
C SER A 115 2.46 -6.46 -1.20
N GLU A 116 3.20 -7.57 -1.09
CA GLU A 116 2.63 -8.92 -1.24
C GLU A 116 1.71 -9.29 -0.07
N GLN A 117 2.03 -8.79 1.12
CA GLN A 117 1.25 -9.01 2.33
C GLN A 117 0.52 -7.74 2.73
N PRO A 118 -0.67 -7.84 3.34
CA PRO A 118 -1.35 -6.68 3.86
C PRO A 118 -0.52 -6.00 4.93
N ILE A 119 -0.51 -4.66 4.92
CA ILE A 119 0.14 -3.87 5.95
C ILE A 119 -0.87 -3.64 7.07
N ARG A 120 -0.49 -3.98 8.29
CA ARG A 120 -1.30 -3.78 9.47
C ARG A 120 -1.10 -2.37 10.02
N LEU A 121 -2.19 -1.61 10.09
CA LEU A 121 -2.28 -0.37 10.85
C LEU A 121 -3.00 -0.65 12.17
N THR A 122 -2.57 -0.02 13.24
CA THR A 122 -3.12 -0.24 14.59
C THR A 122 -3.53 1.09 15.20
N ILE A 123 -4.73 1.14 15.77
CA ILE A 123 -5.17 2.22 16.64
C ILE A 123 -5.40 1.69 18.06
N ASP A 124 -4.89 2.41 19.01
CA ASP A 124 -5.04 2.16 20.44
C ASP A 124 -5.73 3.34 21.12
N GLY A 125 -6.23 3.13 22.30
CA GLY A 125 -6.77 4.20 23.14
C GLY A 125 -7.54 3.68 24.34
N GLU A 126 -7.98 4.61 25.17
CA GLU A 126 -8.81 4.34 26.34
C GLU A 126 -10.00 5.30 26.38
N GLN A 127 -11.20 4.75 26.47
CA GLN A 127 -12.45 5.52 26.61
C GLN A 127 -12.95 5.49 28.06
N HIS A 128 -13.28 6.66 28.60
CA HIS A 128 -13.86 6.82 29.95
C HIS A 128 -15.18 7.55 29.95
#